data_67387e06cd33810f807b904e846ff73d
#
_entry.id   67387e06cd33810f807b904e846ff73d
#
_cell.length_a   1.000
_cell.length_b   1.000
_cell.length_c   1.000
_cell.angle_alpha   90.00
_cell.angle_beta   90.00
_cell.angle_gamma   90.00
#
_symmetry.space_group_name_H-M   'P 1'
#
loop_
_entity.id
_entity.type
_entity.pdbx_description
1 polymer ?
#
loop_
_entity_poly.entity_id
_entity_poly.type
_entity_poly.pdbx_seq_one_letter_code
_entity_poly.pdbx_strand_id
1 'polypeptide(L)'
;VTLSIGSGELVGLFGENGAGKTTLLKSILNLIPDTGEITLDGAPITRKNIARLSFATCEHSFFPALSASEHRAFYADHFEKFTETRVRGLMDFFALPKGKPVRSFSTGQQNQVEVILALCQGADYILMDEPFAGNDIFNREDFYKVLLGILEPQETVILSTHLIEEISGCISRAVLLHHGKLAGDVQADALAEQGV
;
A
#
# COMPACT_ATOMS: atom_id res chain seq x y z
N VAL A 1 13.58 12.35 -8.25
CA VAL A 1 12.65 12.76 -7.20
C VAL A 1 13.41 12.89 -5.90
N THR A 2 13.23 13.98 -5.17
CA THR A 2 13.73 14.13 -3.80
C THR A 2 12.52 14.30 -2.90
N LEU A 3 12.31 13.37 -1.98
CA LEU A 3 11.13 13.30 -1.12
C LEU A 3 11.53 12.69 0.23
N SER A 4 10.97 13.21 1.32
CA SER A 4 11.10 12.64 2.66
C SER A 4 9.70 12.41 3.20
N ILE A 5 9.42 11.22 3.72
CA ILE A 5 8.11 10.84 4.28
C ILE A 5 8.32 10.49 5.75
N GLY A 6 7.50 11.08 6.61
CA GLY A 6 7.51 10.85 8.05
C GLY A 6 6.80 9.56 8.47
N SER A 7 7.02 9.14 9.70
CA SER A 7 6.28 8.04 10.30
C SER A 7 4.84 8.47 10.62
N GLY A 8 3.87 7.56 10.40
CA GLY A 8 2.46 7.79 10.70
C GLY A 8 1.70 8.62 9.66
N GLU A 9 2.32 8.91 8.50
CA GLU A 9 1.65 9.64 7.42
C GLU A 9 0.82 8.69 6.53
N LEU A 10 -0.35 9.14 6.10
CA LEU A 10 -1.09 8.55 4.98
C LEU A 10 -0.89 9.43 3.75
N VAL A 11 0.02 8.99 2.87
CA VAL A 11 0.48 9.76 1.71
C VAL A 11 -0.25 9.29 0.46
N GLY A 12 -0.97 10.19 -0.20
CA GLY A 12 -1.46 9.98 -1.56
C GLY A 12 -0.37 10.33 -2.59
N LEU A 13 0.04 9.35 -3.39
CA LEU A 13 0.98 9.53 -4.51
C LEU A 13 0.19 9.64 -5.81
N PHE A 14 0.04 10.85 -6.31
CA PHE A 14 -0.79 11.18 -7.47
C PHE A 14 0.02 11.39 -8.73
N GLY A 15 -0.64 11.23 -9.86
CA GLY A 15 -0.10 11.50 -11.19
C GLY A 15 -0.81 10.70 -12.27
N GLU A 16 -0.75 11.16 -13.49
CA GLU A 16 -1.30 10.46 -14.65
C GLU A 16 -0.64 9.09 -14.85
N ASN A 17 -1.24 8.26 -15.70
CA ASN A 17 -0.63 7.01 -16.13
C ASN A 17 0.69 7.33 -16.83
N GLY A 18 1.76 6.63 -16.42
CA GLY A 18 3.12 6.90 -16.90
C GLY A 18 3.86 8.05 -16.18
N ALA A 19 3.29 8.68 -15.17
CA ALA A 19 3.96 9.72 -14.38
C ALA A 19 5.16 9.22 -13.57
N GLY A 20 5.28 7.88 -13.38
CA GLY A 20 6.39 7.26 -12.65
C GLY A 20 6.05 6.78 -11.25
N LYS A 21 4.77 6.73 -10.86
CA LYS A 21 4.33 6.26 -9.52
C LYS A 21 4.83 4.85 -9.20
N THR A 22 4.47 3.87 -10.04
CA THR A 22 4.93 2.47 -9.91
C THR A 22 6.45 2.36 -9.91
N THR A 23 7.13 3.12 -10.77
CA THR A 23 8.59 3.15 -10.84
C THR A 23 9.19 3.62 -9.52
N LEU A 24 8.66 4.70 -8.94
CA LEU A 24 9.11 5.19 -7.64
C LEU A 24 8.92 4.15 -6.54
N LEU A 25 7.73 3.55 -6.44
CA LEU A 25 7.46 2.51 -5.43
C LEU A 25 8.37 1.29 -5.60
N LYS A 26 8.55 0.80 -6.83
CA LYS A 26 9.47 -0.32 -7.12
C LYS A 26 10.93 0.03 -6.84
N SER A 27 11.37 1.29 -7.04
CA SER A 27 12.71 1.75 -6.67
C SER A 27 12.89 1.75 -5.14
N ILE A 28 11.91 2.26 -4.38
CA ILE A 28 11.93 2.23 -2.90
C ILE A 28 12.11 0.80 -2.38
N LEU A 29 11.47 -0.16 -3.03
CA LEU A 29 11.56 -1.58 -2.68
C LEU A 29 12.82 -2.28 -3.21
N ASN A 30 13.69 -1.54 -3.88
CA ASN A 30 14.90 -2.09 -4.53
C ASN A 30 14.58 -3.21 -5.54
N LEU A 31 13.41 -3.16 -6.19
CA LEU A 31 12.96 -4.11 -7.21
C LEU A 31 13.47 -3.74 -8.60
N ILE A 32 13.81 -2.48 -8.82
CA ILE A 32 14.40 -1.97 -10.06
C ILE A 32 15.62 -1.10 -9.74
N PRO A 33 16.62 -1.05 -10.63
CA PRO A 33 17.78 -0.18 -10.46
C PRO A 33 17.37 1.30 -10.41
N ASP A 34 17.99 2.03 -9.52
CA ASP A 34 17.92 3.50 -9.43
C ASP A 34 19.32 4.11 -9.43
N THR A 35 19.39 5.44 -9.59
CA THR A 35 20.66 6.20 -9.55
C THR A 35 20.72 7.15 -8.34
N GLY A 36 19.69 7.08 -7.49
CA GLY A 36 19.55 7.94 -6.33
C GLY A 36 20.05 7.30 -5.04
N GLU A 37 19.71 7.93 -3.96
CA GLU A 37 19.89 7.38 -2.62
C GLU A 37 18.51 7.20 -1.98
N ILE A 38 18.21 5.98 -1.50
CA ILE A 38 16.98 5.67 -0.80
C ILE A 38 17.36 5.13 0.58
N THR A 39 16.86 5.81 1.60
CA THR A 39 17.16 5.46 2.99
C THR A 39 15.89 5.24 3.79
N LEU A 40 15.97 4.39 4.79
CA LEU A 40 14.98 4.14 5.81
C LEU A 40 15.57 4.53 7.15
N ASP A 41 15.05 5.61 7.77
CA ASP A 41 15.60 6.23 8.98
C ASP A 41 17.12 6.54 8.87
N GLY A 42 17.53 7.07 7.73
CA GLY A 42 18.92 7.43 7.44
C GLY A 42 19.86 6.27 7.11
N ALA A 43 19.36 5.03 7.08
CA ALA A 43 20.13 3.85 6.69
C ALA A 43 19.72 3.35 5.30
N PRO A 44 20.65 2.87 4.46
CA PRO A 44 20.32 2.27 3.18
C PRO A 44 19.36 1.07 3.32
N ILE A 45 18.49 0.88 2.34
CA ILE A 45 17.59 -0.27 2.30
C ILE A 45 18.41 -1.52 1.93
N THR A 46 18.34 -2.53 2.78
CA THR A 46 19.08 -3.78 2.67
C THR A 46 18.20 -4.97 3.05
N ARG A 47 18.70 -6.19 2.85
CA ARG A 47 18.00 -7.40 3.30
C ARG A 47 17.69 -7.43 4.81
N LYS A 48 18.37 -6.61 5.63
CA LYS A 48 18.16 -6.57 7.08
C LYS A 48 16.96 -5.73 7.49
N ASN A 49 16.61 -4.71 6.70
CA ASN A 49 15.53 -3.76 7.02
C ASN A 49 14.41 -3.73 5.99
N ILE A 50 14.52 -4.46 4.86
CA ILE A 50 13.49 -4.50 3.81
C ILE A 50 12.14 -5.03 4.33
N ALA A 51 12.13 -5.89 5.35
CA ALA A 51 10.90 -6.39 5.96
C ALA A 51 10.07 -5.31 6.67
N ARG A 52 10.65 -4.12 6.90
CA ARG A 52 9.93 -2.92 7.36
C ARG A 52 9.10 -2.25 6.26
N LEU A 53 9.24 -2.71 5.02
CA LEU A 53 8.45 -2.29 3.87
C LEU A 53 7.54 -3.43 3.46
N SER A 54 6.27 -3.14 3.18
CA SER A 54 5.36 -4.06 2.50
C SER A 54 4.83 -3.46 1.21
N PHE A 55 4.35 -4.31 0.31
CA PHE A 55 3.90 -3.86 -1.00
C PHE A 55 2.64 -4.60 -1.44
N ALA A 56 1.63 -3.83 -1.85
CA ALA A 56 0.45 -4.33 -2.54
C ALA A 56 0.42 -3.77 -3.96
N THR A 57 0.23 -4.63 -4.94
CA THR A 57 0.23 -4.26 -6.36
C THR A 57 -0.84 -5.00 -7.13
N CYS A 58 -1.43 -4.37 -8.14
CA CYS A 58 -2.38 -5.03 -9.05
C CYS A 58 -1.74 -6.12 -9.94
N GLU A 59 -0.41 -6.18 -10.01
CA GLU A 59 0.33 -7.28 -10.68
C GLU A 59 0.37 -8.55 -9.84
N HIS A 60 -0.05 -8.49 -8.57
CA HIS A 60 -0.09 -9.51 -7.56
C HIS A 60 1.26 -10.16 -7.22
N SER A 61 1.62 -10.12 -5.95
CA SER A 61 2.84 -10.73 -5.40
C SER A 61 2.58 -12.05 -4.68
N PHE A 62 1.32 -12.43 -4.48
CA PHE A 62 0.95 -13.65 -3.77
C PHE A 62 1.24 -14.94 -4.59
N PHE A 63 1.24 -16.07 -3.91
CA PHE A 63 1.36 -17.38 -4.53
C PHE A 63 -0.01 -17.87 -5.06
N PRO A 64 -0.26 -17.89 -6.38
CA PRO A 64 -1.61 -18.11 -6.92
C PRO A 64 -2.24 -19.47 -6.56
N ALA A 65 -1.40 -20.48 -6.28
CA ALA A 65 -1.84 -21.83 -5.94
C ALA A 65 -2.23 -22.00 -4.47
N LEU A 66 -1.78 -21.10 -3.60
CA LEU A 66 -2.10 -21.15 -2.18
C LEU A 66 -3.47 -20.55 -1.91
N SER A 67 -4.14 -21.08 -0.89
CA SER A 67 -5.35 -20.46 -0.31
C SER A 67 -4.99 -19.27 0.57
N ALA A 68 -5.98 -18.45 0.92
CA ALA A 68 -5.79 -17.36 1.86
C ALA A 68 -5.28 -17.85 3.24
N SER A 69 -5.71 -19.04 3.68
CA SER A 69 -5.24 -19.63 4.93
C SER A 69 -3.78 -20.07 4.87
N GLU A 70 -3.33 -20.59 3.72
CA GLU A 70 -1.93 -20.99 3.52
C GLU A 70 -1.02 -19.75 3.41
N HIS A 71 -1.46 -18.68 2.75
CA HIS A 71 -0.74 -17.41 2.78
C HIS A 71 -0.57 -16.86 4.19
N ARG A 72 -1.65 -16.89 5.00
CA ARG A 72 -1.57 -16.49 6.41
C ARG A 72 -0.51 -17.28 7.17
N ALA A 73 -0.47 -18.61 7.02
CA ALA A 73 0.53 -19.44 7.66
C ALA A 73 1.95 -19.09 7.18
N PHE A 74 2.13 -18.93 5.86
CA PHE A 74 3.40 -18.52 5.29
C PHE A 74 3.89 -17.16 5.84
N TYR A 75 3.01 -16.16 5.92
CA TYR A 75 3.38 -14.85 6.45
C TYR A 75 3.69 -14.90 7.95
N ALA A 76 2.94 -15.68 8.73
CA ALA A 76 3.22 -15.88 10.15
C ALA A 76 4.59 -16.52 10.42
N ASP A 77 5.03 -17.41 9.54
CA ASP A 77 6.33 -18.07 9.65
C ASP A 77 7.52 -17.18 9.22
N HIS A 78 7.26 -16.16 8.36
CA HIS A 78 8.34 -15.38 7.75
C HIS A 78 8.44 -13.95 8.27
N PHE A 79 7.37 -13.40 8.85
CA PHE A 79 7.33 -12.03 9.35
C PHE A 79 7.02 -12.00 10.83
N GLU A 80 8.01 -11.65 11.65
CA GLU A 80 7.92 -11.65 13.11
C GLU A 80 6.78 -10.78 13.66
N LYS A 81 6.50 -9.65 13.00
CA LYS A 81 5.45 -8.70 13.40
C LYS A 81 4.10 -8.97 12.71
N PHE A 82 3.93 -10.11 12.04
CA PHE A 82 2.69 -10.42 11.34
C PHE A 82 1.48 -10.43 12.27
N THR A 83 0.40 -9.74 11.86
CA THR A 83 -0.78 -9.54 12.69
C THR A 83 -1.91 -10.47 12.28
N GLU A 84 -1.95 -11.67 12.86
CA GLU A 84 -2.92 -12.72 12.53
C GLU A 84 -4.38 -12.32 12.82
N THR A 85 -4.62 -11.57 13.89
CA THR A 85 -5.96 -11.07 14.25
C THR A 85 -6.48 -10.08 13.21
N ARG A 86 -5.60 -9.19 12.71
CA ARG A 86 -5.93 -8.23 11.64
C ARG A 86 -6.29 -8.95 10.33
N VAL A 87 -5.51 -9.97 9.94
CA VAL A 87 -5.82 -10.78 8.74
C VAL A 87 -7.19 -11.43 8.84
N ARG A 88 -7.50 -12.09 9.96
CA ARG A 88 -8.81 -12.73 10.14
C ARG A 88 -9.95 -11.72 10.04
N GLY A 89 -9.83 -10.62 10.74
CA GLY A 89 -10.84 -9.56 10.73
C GLY A 89 -11.10 -9.03 9.32
N LEU A 90 -10.04 -8.75 8.55
CA LEU A 90 -10.16 -8.26 7.19
C LEU A 90 -10.72 -9.32 6.21
N MET A 91 -10.28 -10.57 6.34
CA MET A 91 -10.81 -11.65 5.51
C MET A 91 -12.30 -11.92 5.78
N ASP A 92 -12.73 -11.81 7.03
CA ASP A 92 -14.14 -11.94 7.41
C ASP A 92 -14.96 -10.74 6.94
N PHE A 93 -14.44 -9.52 7.09
CA PHE A 93 -15.08 -8.29 6.62
C PHE A 93 -15.34 -8.32 5.11
N PHE A 94 -14.35 -8.75 4.31
CA PHE A 94 -14.48 -8.87 2.86
C PHE A 94 -15.12 -10.19 2.40
N ALA A 95 -15.59 -11.04 3.31
CA ALA A 95 -16.19 -12.33 3.03
C ALA A 95 -15.35 -13.22 2.08
N LEU A 96 -14.01 -13.19 2.22
CA LEU A 96 -13.12 -13.91 1.34
C LEU A 96 -13.16 -15.42 1.60
N PRO A 97 -13.12 -16.26 0.53
CA PRO A 97 -13.06 -17.71 0.68
C PRO A 97 -11.76 -18.17 1.36
N LYS A 98 -11.85 -18.97 2.43
CA LYS A 98 -10.69 -19.34 3.24
C LYS A 98 -9.88 -20.53 2.69
N GLY A 99 -10.54 -21.47 2.05
CA GLY A 99 -9.96 -22.78 1.66
C GLY A 99 -9.79 -23.00 0.16
N LYS A 100 -9.98 -21.98 -0.67
CA LYS A 100 -9.78 -22.09 -2.12
C LYS A 100 -8.47 -21.39 -2.53
N PRO A 101 -7.77 -21.91 -3.57
CA PRO A 101 -6.61 -21.21 -4.14
C PRO A 101 -6.96 -19.80 -4.60
N VAL A 102 -6.10 -18.81 -4.30
CA VAL A 102 -6.37 -17.39 -4.60
C VAL A 102 -6.54 -17.15 -6.10
N ARG A 103 -5.89 -17.94 -6.96
CA ARG A 103 -6.10 -17.89 -8.42
C ARG A 103 -7.56 -18.14 -8.86
N SER A 104 -8.40 -18.74 -8.01
CA SER A 104 -9.82 -18.99 -8.30
C SER A 104 -10.74 -17.85 -7.90
N PHE A 105 -10.20 -16.80 -7.27
CA PHE A 105 -10.94 -15.63 -6.85
C PHE A 105 -11.19 -14.69 -8.03
N SER A 106 -12.21 -13.83 -7.91
CA SER A 106 -12.35 -12.71 -8.84
C SER A 106 -11.14 -11.76 -8.73
N THR A 107 -10.87 -10.96 -9.77
CA THR A 107 -9.78 -9.98 -9.75
C THR A 107 -9.87 -9.07 -8.51
N GLY A 108 -11.08 -8.63 -8.16
CA GLY A 108 -11.31 -7.82 -6.97
C GLY A 108 -10.93 -8.53 -5.68
N GLN A 109 -11.33 -9.79 -5.52
CA GLN A 109 -10.94 -10.58 -4.36
C GLN A 109 -9.44 -10.87 -4.30
N GLN A 110 -8.79 -11.02 -5.46
CA GLN A 110 -7.33 -11.16 -5.52
C GLN A 110 -6.64 -9.87 -5.05
N ASN A 111 -7.10 -8.71 -5.50
CA ASN A 111 -6.59 -7.42 -5.03
C ASN A 111 -6.81 -7.25 -3.50
N GLN A 112 -7.96 -7.69 -2.99
CA GLN A 112 -8.23 -7.66 -1.54
C GLN A 112 -7.24 -8.52 -0.76
N VAL A 113 -6.93 -9.74 -1.23
CA VAL A 113 -5.92 -10.60 -0.59
C VAL A 113 -4.56 -9.91 -0.59
N GLU A 114 -4.15 -9.32 -1.71
CA GLU A 114 -2.87 -8.61 -1.84
C GLU A 114 -2.75 -7.49 -0.80
N VAL A 115 -3.77 -6.64 -0.73
CA VAL A 115 -3.81 -5.53 0.23
C VAL A 115 -3.83 -6.02 1.68
N ILE A 116 -4.62 -7.04 2.00
CA ILE A 116 -4.68 -7.63 3.35
C ILE A 116 -3.31 -8.15 3.77
N LEU A 117 -2.62 -8.86 2.89
CA LEU A 117 -1.29 -9.40 3.20
C LEU A 117 -0.28 -8.27 3.47
N ALA A 118 -0.29 -7.22 2.65
CA ALA A 118 0.59 -6.06 2.84
C ALA A 118 0.30 -5.31 4.15
N LEU A 119 -0.98 -5.09 4.49
CA LEU A 119 -1.41 -4.44 5.74
C LEU A 119 -1.10 -5.23 7.00
N CYS A 120 -0.98 -6.54 6.88
CA CYS A 120 -0.82 -7.43 8.02
C CYS A 120 0.61 -7.99 8.18
N GLN A 121 1.50 -7.71 7.25
CA GLN A 121 2.90 -8.14 7.30
C GLN A 121 3.64 -7.66 8.55
N GLY A 122 3.20 -6.54 9.14
CA GLY A 122 3.85 -5.90 10.29
C GLY A 122 4.97 -4.95 9.84
N ALA A 123 4.85 -4.40 8.65
CA ALA A 123 5.76 -3.39 8.12
C ALA A 123 5.47 -2.01 8.74
N ASP A 124 6.52 -1.19 8.87
CA ASP A 124 6.38 0.19 9.33
C ASP A 124 5.89 1.11 8.19
N TYR A 125 6.23 0.75 6.93
CA TYR A 125 5.85 1.48 5.71
C TYR A 125 5.16 0.53 4.72
N ILE A 126 3.93 0.85 4.36
CA ILE A 126 3.05 0.05 3.52
C ILE A 126 2.86 0.78 2.19
N LEU A 127 3.39 0.22 1.12
CA LEU A 127 3.30 0.78 -0.22
C LEU A 127 2.17 0.09 -0.98
N MET A 128 1.29 0.86 -1.61
CA MET A 128 0.16 0.36 -2.39
C MET A 128 0.16 1.00 -3.78
N ASP A 129 0.30 0.17 -4.82
CA ASP A 129 0.30 0.64 -6.21
C ASP A 129 -1.03 0.34 -6.88
N GLU A 130 -1.84 1.39 -7.09
CA GLU A 130 -3.18 1.32 -7.70
C GLU A 130 -4.02 0.15 -7.12
N PRO A 131 -4.18 0.04 -5.78
CA PRO A 131 -4.72 -1.17 -5.14
C PRO A 131 -6.18 -1.48 -5.54
N PHE A 132 -6.86 -0.55 -6.20
CA PHE A 132 -8.25 -0.67 -6.64
C PHE A 132 -8.43 -0.67 -8.16
N ALA A 133 -7.34 -0.75 -8.92
CA ALA A 133 -7.43 -0.81 -10.36
C ALA A 133 -8.30 -2.01 -10.81
N GLY A 134 -9.30 -1.73 -11.65
CA GLY A 134 -10.20 -2.77 -12.19
C GLY A 134 -11.29 -3.29 -11.23
N ASN A 135 -11.58 -2.61 -10.14
CA ASN A 135 -12.58 -3.03 -9.14
C ASN A 135 -13.84 -2.15 -9.15
N ASP A 136 -14.93 -2.64 -9.74
CA ASP A 136 -16.27 -2.04 -9.60
C ASP A 136 -17.00 -2.46 -8.30
N ILE A 137 -16.52 -3.51 -7.62
CA ILE A 137 -17.23 -4.16 -6.48
C ILE A 137 -16.75 -3.61 -5.12
N PHE A 138 -15.64 -2.90 -5.11
CA PHE A 138 -15.13 -2.32 -3.89
C PHE A 138 -15.82 -0.99 -3.62
N ASN A 139 -16.57 -0.91 -2.54
CA ASN A 139 -16.88 0.41 -2.00
C ASN A 139 -15.58 0.98 -1.44
N ARG A 140 -14.91 1.81 -2.23
CA ARG A 140 -13.61 2.40 -1.90
C ARG A 140 -13.67 3.21 -0.61
N GLU A 141 -14.81 3.86 -0.35
CA GLU A 141 -15.03 4.57 0.91
C GLU A 141 -14.98 3.64 2.12
N ASP A 142 -15.58 2.47 2.03
CA ASP A 142 -15.57 1.50 3.14
C ASP A 142 -14.17 0.95 3.37
N PHE A 143 -13.40 0.76 2.29
CA PHE A 143 -12.00 0.37 2.44
C PHE A 143 -11.18 1.45 3.16
N TYR A 144 -11.32 2.72 2.79
CA TYR A 144 -10.58 3.80 3.45
C TYR A 144 -10.98 3.94 4.92
N LYS A 145 -12.26 3.78 5.26
CA LYS A 145 -12.71 3.74 6.65
C LYS A 145 -12.08 2.58 7.42
N VAL A 146 -12.03 1.40 6.80
CA VAL A 146 -11.37 0.23 7.40
C VAL A 146 -9.88 0.47 7.54
N LEU A 147 -9.22 0.97 6.49
CA LEU A 147 -7.80 1.29 6.51
C LEU A 147 -7.46 2.22 7.67
N LEU A 148 -8.16 3.35 7.78
CA LEU A 148 -7.96 4.32 8.88
C LEU A 148 -8.26 3.72 10.25
N GLY A 149 -9.20 2.78 10.35
CA GLY A 149 -9.58 2.14 11.61
C GLY A 149 -8.61 1.07 12.10
N ILE A 150 -7.74 0.54 11.22
CA ILE A 150 -6.83 -0.55 11.57
C ILE A 150 -5.36 -0.15 11.62
N LEU A 151 -5.00 1.00 11.04
CA LEU A 151 -3.62 1.48 11.06
C LEU A 151 -3.21 1.88 12.47
N GLU A 152 -2.02 1.44 12.86
CA GLU A 152 -1.38 1.91 14.08
C GLU A 152 -0.78 3.31 13.86
N PRO A 153 -0.69 4.17 14.87
CA PRO A 153 -0.22 5.55 14.71
C PRO A 153 1.16 5.72 14.07
N GLN A 154 2.01 4.69 14.16
CA GLN A 154 3.35 4.69 13.59
C GLN A 154 3.42 4.09 12.18
N GLU A 155 2.37 3.40 11.72
CA GLU A 155 2.33 2.83 10.38
C GLU A 155 2.14 3.94 9.34
N THR A 156 2.97 3.93 8.32
CA THR A 156 2.93 4.89 7.22
C THR A 156 2.42 4.19 5.97
N VAL A 157 1.46 4.79 5.29
CA VAL A 157 0.95 4.26 4.02
C VAL A 157 1.27 5.23 2.90
N ILE A 158 1.81 4.69 1.80
CA ILE A 158 2.02 5.41 0.54
C ILE A 158 1.14 4.74 -0.50
N LEU A 159 0.06 5.41 -0.89
CA LEU A 159 -0.93 4.87 -1.81
C LEU A 159 -0.88 5.61 -3.14
N SER A 160 -0.50 4.91 -4.21
CA SER A 160 -0.55 5.48 -5.56
C SER A 160 -1.94 5.36 -6.16
N THR A 161 -2.43 6.44 -6.73
CA THR A 161 -3.66 6.47 -7.51
C THR A 161 -3.67 7.65 -8.49
N HIS A 162 -4.49 7.55 -9.52
CA HIS A 162 -4.79 8.68 -10.41
C HIS A 162 -6.09 9.41 -10.01
N LEU A 163 -6.81 8.94 -9.00
CA LEU A 163 -8.12 9.43 -8.56
C LEU A 163 -7.99 10.19 -7.23
N ILE A 164 -7.74 11.49 -7.31
CA ILE A 164 -7.52 12.35 -6.13
C ILE A 164 -8.78 12.43 -5.26
N GLU A 165 -9.95 12.58 -5.88
CA GLU A 165 -11.22 12.79 -5.19
C GLU A 165 -11.59 11.66 -4.24
N GLU A 166 -11.13 10.43 -4.53
CA GLU A 166 -11.50 9.25 -3.75
C GLU A 166 -10.81 9.17 -2.39
N ILE A 167 -9.60 9.72 -2.27
CA ILE A 167 -8.78 9.59 -1.05
C ILE A 167 -8.47 10.93 -0.39
N SER A 168 -8.90 12.05 -0.98
CA SER A 168 -8.58 13.40 -0.46
C SER A 168 -9.03 13.61 0.98
N GLY A 169 -10.14 13.00 1.39
CA GLY A 169 -10.65 13.07 2.77
C GLY A 169 -9.92 12.18 3.79
N CYS A 170 -8.98 11.34 3.34
CA CYS A 170 -8.31 10.35 4.19
C CYS A 170 -6.81 10.57 4.32
N ILE A 171 -6.19 11.24 3.36
CA ILE A 171 -4.73 11.45 3.33
C ILE A 171 -4.30 12.60 4.25
N SER A 172 -3.13 12.46 4.83
CA SER A 172 -2.45 13.55 5.55
C SER A 172 -1.55 14.38 4.64
N ARG A 173 -1.16 13.83 3.48
CA ARG A 173 -0.23 14.48 2.55
C ARG A 173 -0.47 14.04 1.11
N ALA A 174 -0.43 14.98 0.18
CA ALA A 174 -0.54 14.76 -1.25
C ALA A 174 0.80 15.00 -1.94
N VAL A 175 1.31 14.00 -2.65
CA VAL A 175 2.53 14.06 -3.46
C VAL A 175 2.14 13.88 -4.92
N LEU A 176 2.45 14.87 -5.76
CA LEU A 176 2.13 14.86 -7.19
C LEU A 176 3.39 14.57 -8.02
N LEU A 177 3.33 13.52 -8.84
CA LEU A 177 4.35 13.21 -9.84
C LEU A 177 3.88 13.61 -11.24
N HIS A 178 4.79 14.17 -12.02
CA HIS A 178 4.59 14.48 -13.43
C HIS A 178 5.87 14.18 -14.22
N HIS A 179 5.79 13.30 -15.21
CA HIS A 179 6.94 12.88 -16.02
C HIS A 179 8.20 12.53 -15.21
N GLY A 180 8.05 11.72 -14.16
CA GLY A 180 9.14 11.28 -13.31
C GLY A 180 9.73 12.36 -12.38
N LYS A 181 9.07 13.51 -12.26
CA LYS A 181 9.50 14.60 -11.38
C LYS A 181 8.45 14.89 -10.32
N LEU A 182 8.89 15.38 -9.17
CA LEU A 182 8.01 15.91 -8.14
C LEU A 182 7.44 17.24 -8.64
N ALA A 183 6.13 17.29 -8.85
CA ALA A 183 5.40 18.47 -9.30
C ALA A 183 4.69 19.21 -8.15
N GLY A 184 4.37 18.51 -7.08
CA GLY A 184 3.74 19.08 -5.88
C GLY A 184 3.95 18.18 -4.68
N ASP A 185 3.96 18.80 -3.49
CA ASP A 185 4.09 18.13 -2.20
C ASP A 185 3.42 19.02 -1.16
N VAL A 186 2.24 18.61 -0.69
CA VAL A 186 1.33 19.45 0.11
C VAL A 186 0.76 18.64 1.27
N GLN A 187 0.78 19.20 2.47
CA GLN A 187 0.06 18.66 3.62
C GLN A 187 -1.44 18.91 3.47
N ALA A 188 -2.28 17.96 3.86
CA ALA A 188 -3.73 18.04 3.70
C ALA A 188 -4.35 19.21 4.48
N ASP A 189 -3.82 19.52 5.65
CA ASP A 189 -4.26 20.68 6.46
C ASP A 189 -4.11 22.01 5.70
N ALA A 190 -3.05 22.14 4.90
CA ALA A 190 -2.83 23.32 4.07
C ALA A 190 -3.79 23.42 2.87
N LEU A 191 -4.35 22.30 2.40
CA LEU A 191 -5.38 22.28 1.35
C LEU A 191 -6.74 22.73 1.92
N ALA A 192 -7.08 22.28 3.13
CA ALA A 192 -8.32 22.68 3.81
C ALA A 192 -8.38 24.20 4.10
N GLU A 193 -7.24 24.82 4.43
CA GLU A 193 -7.15 26.27 4.67
C GLU A 193 -7.30 27.11 3.39
N GLN A 194 -7.02 26.53 2.22
CA GLN A 194 -7.15 27.22 0.92
C GLN A 194 -8.53 27.10 0.27
N GLY A 195 -9.47 26.37 0.91
CA GLY A 195 -10.87 26.28 0.48
C GLY A 195 -11.07 25.51 -0.84
N VAL A 196 -10.22 24.54 -1.11
CA VAL A 196 -10.32 23.61 -2.24
C VAL A 196 -10.88 22.28 -1.76
#